data_f6d1f019aed78ed8fbe5cac2c5ccb342
#
_entry.id   f6d1f019aed78ed8fbe5cac2c5ccb342
#
_cell.length_a   1.000
_cell.length_b   1.000
_cell.length_c   1.000
_cell.angle_alpha   90.00
_cell.angle_beta   90.00
_cell.angle_gamma   90.00
#
_symmetry.space_group_name_H-M   'P 1'
#
loop_
_entity.id
_entity.type
_entity.pdbx_description
1 polymer ?
#
loop_
_entity_poly.entity_id
_entity_poly.type
_entity_poly.pdbx_seq_one_letter_code
_entity_poly.pdbx_strand_id
1 'polypeptide(L)'
;MRRLRISDSLSLTQEFVTKTTAILAQRRKGKTYTASVIAEELVAAKLPFVALDPTGAWWGLLASANGRDPGLRVVVIGGQHGHVPLERTGGKLVAELVVETPGFYVIDFSLFESGEAER
;
A
#
# COMPACT_ATOMS: atom_id res chain seq x y z
N MET A 1 4.04 9.90 -21.49
CA MET A 1 4.18 9.39 -20.12
C MET A 1 2.90 9.65 -19.32
N ARG A 2 2.35 8.62 -18.71
CA ARG A 2 1.15 8.78 -17.87
C ARG A 2 1.47 9.58 -16.62
N ARG A 3 0.61 10.49 -16.25
CA ARG A 3 0.71 11.25 -15.00
C ARG A 3 -0.19 10.62 -13.94
N LEU A 4 0.27 10.67 -12.71
CA LEU A 4 -0.50 10.24 -11.54
C LEU A 4 -1.27 11.46 -11.00
N ARG A 5 -2.58 11.45 -11.10
CA ARG A 5 -3.41 12.57 -10.65
C ARG A 5 -3.72 12.44 -9.17
N ILE A 6 -3.15 13.31 -8.36
CA ILE A 6 -3.32 13.28 -6.92
C ILE A 6 -4.53 14.12 -6.50
N SER A 7 -4.74 15.24 -7.16
CA SER A 7 -5.89 16.12 -6.94
C SER A 7 -6.23 16.87 -8.23
N ASP A 8 -7.23 17.73 -8.18
CA ASP A 8 -7.60 18.56 -9.34
C ASP A 8 -6.48 19.49 -9.77
N SER A 9 -5.62 19.89 -8.84
CA SER A 9 -4.54 20.83 -9.09
C SER A 9 -3.14 20.19 -9.09
N LEU A 10 -3.01 18.93 -8.72
CA LEU A 10 -1.71 18.27 -8.57
C LEU A 10 -1.65 16.96 -9.34
N SER A 11 -0.71 16.88 -10.24
CA SER A 11 -0.34 15.64 -10.92
C SER A 11 1.16 15.42 -10.84
N LEU A 12 1.56 14.19 -10.66
CA LEU A 12 2.96 13.79 -10.59
C LEU A 12 3.33 12.94 -11.81
N THR A 13 4.58 13.01 -12.22
CA THR A 13 5.08 12.12 -13.28
C THR A 13 5.36 10.73 -12.72
N GLN A 14 5.43 9.72 -13.58
CA GLN A 14 5.76 8.36 -13.14
C GLN A 14 7.16 8.26 -12.50
N GLU A 15 8.07 9.17 -12.82
CA GLU A 15 9.40 9.21 -12.20
C GLU A 15 9.35 9.37 -10.68
N PHE A 16 8.27 9.94 -10.16
CA PHE A 16 8.09 10.10 -8.73
C PHE A 16 8.22 8.76 -7.98
N VAL A 17 7.77 7.65 -8.55
CA VAL A 17 7.82 6.33 -7.90
C VAL A 17 9.24 5.76 -7.79
N THR A 18 10.18 6.28 -8.55
CA THR A 18 11.58 5.87 -8.50
C THR A 18 12.42 6.71 -7.54
N LYS A 19 11.81 7.70 -6.90
CA LYS A 19 12.46 8.64 -5.98
C LYS A 19 11.88 8.51 -4.59
N THR A 20 12.67 8.87 -3.59
CA THR A 20 12.18 8.92 -2.22
C THR A 20 11.33 10.16 -2.02
N THR A 21 10.11 9.97 -1.57
CA THR A 21 9.15 11.04 -1.32
C THR A 21 8.62 10.92 0.11
N ALA A 22 8.48 12.04 0.79
CA ALA A 22 7.87 12.11 2.11
C ALA A 22 6.58 12.92 2.07
N ILE A 23 5.55 12.44 2.78
CA ILE A 23 4.30 13.15 2.98
C ILE A 23 4.25 13.56 4.45
N LEU A 24 4.35 14.86 4.69
CA LEU A 24 4.41 15.41 6.05
C LEU A 24 3.13 16.17 6.35
N ALA A 25 2.51 15.84 7.45
CA ALA A 25 1.33 16.53 7.94
C ALA A 25 1.17 16.27 9.43
N GLN A 26 0.42 17.14 10.08
CA GLN A 26 -0.02 16.86 11.46
C GLN A 26 -0.90 15.63 11.48
N ARG A 27 -0.98 14.99 12.64
CA ARG A 27 -1.84 13.83 12.86
C ARG A 27 -3.28 14.11 12.38
N ARG A 28 -3.89 13.19 11.67
CA ARG A 28 -5.26 13.27 11.14
C ARG A 28 -5.49 14.39 10.10
N LYS A 29 -4.45 14.79 9.38
CA LYS A 29 -4.55 15.82 8.34
C LYS A 29 -4.46 15.24 6.92
N GLY A 30 -4.81 13.98 6.74
CA GLY A 30 -4.98 13.38 5.42
C GLY A 30 -3.74 12.70 4.82
N LYS A 31 -2.71 12.39 5.63
CA LYS A 31 -1.51 11.69 5.10
C LYS A 31 -1.85 10.35 4.48
N THR A 32 -2.61 9.52 5.20
CA THR A 32 -3.01 8.20 4.73
C THR A 32 -3.95 8.31 3.53
N TYR A 33 -4.84 9.31 3.53
CA TYR A 33 -5.70 9.57 2.38
C TYR A 33 -4.88 9.89 1.13
N THR A 34 -3.91 10.78 1.23
CA THR A 34 -3.04 11.13 0.10
C THR A 34 -2.27 9.91 -0.41
N ALA A 35 -1.73 9.11 0.50
CA ALA A 35 -1.01 7.89 0.13
C ALA A 35 -1.94 6.88 -0.55
N SER A 36 -3.18 6.74 -0.10
CA SER A 36 -4.16 5.85 -0.73
C SER A 36 -4.56 6.32 -2.14
N VAL A 37 -4.65 7.62 -2.38
CA VAL A 37 -4.86 8.17 -3.72
C VAL A 37 -3.71 7.82 -4.65
N ILE A 38 -2.48 7.91 -4.15
CA ILE A 38 -1.30 7.49 -4.93
C ILE A 38 -1.38 6.01 -5.27
N ALA A 39 -1.75 5.16 -4.30
CA ALA A 39 -1.92 3.72 -4.55
C ALA A 39 -3.01 3.45 -5.60
N GLU A 40 -4.13 4.13 -5.54
CA GLU A 40 -5.19 4.02 -6.55
C GLU A 40 -4.69 4.38 -7.94
N GLU A 41 -3.92 5.46 -8.05
CA GLU A 41 -3.34 5.89 -9.32
C GLU A 41 -2.31 4.88 -9.85
N LEU A 42 -1.51 4.28 -8.96
CA LEU A 42 -0.57 3.24 -9.35
C LEU A 42 -1.28 1.98 -9.87
N VAL A 43 -2.36 1.58 -9.24
CA VAL A 43 -3.19 0.45 -9.73
C VAL A 43 -3.78 0.77 -11.09
N ALA A 44 -4.34 1.96 -11.27
CA ALA A 44 -4.90 2.40 -12.54
C ALA A 44 -3.85 2.45 -13.66
N ALA A 45 -2.61 2.80 -13.32
CA ALA A 45 -1.49 2.85 -14.26
C ALA A 45 -0.82 1.48 -14.44
N LYS A 46 -1.26 0.44 -13.74
CA LYS A 46 -0.68 -0.91 -13.72
C LYS A 46 0.79 -0.91 -13.30
N LEU A 47 1.13 -0.04 -12.36
CA LEU A 47 2.46 0.04 -11.75
C LEU A 47 2.47 -0.70 -10.43
N PRO A 48 3.23 -1.80 -10.31
CA PRO A 48 3.27 -2.58 -9.07
C PRO A 48 3.73 -1.75 -7.88
N PHE A 49 3.18 -2.04 -6.69
CA PHE A 49 3.65 -1.42 -5.46
C PHE A 49 3.56 -2.39 -4.28
N VAL A 50 4.32 -2.08 -3.25
CA VAL A 50 4.25 -2.74 -1.95
C VAL A 50 4.07 -1.66 -0.90
N ALA A 51 3.00 -1.77 -0.11
CA ALA A 51 2.77 -0.91 1.04
C ALA A 51 3.14 -1.67 2.32
N LEU A 52 4.04 -1.11 3.11
CA LEU A 52 4.38 -1.65 4.43
C LEU A 52 3.50 -0.94 5.46
N ASP A 53 2.64 -1.70 6.11
CA ASP A 53 1.59 -1.15 6.97
C ASP A 53 1.75 -1.61 8.43
N PRO A 54 2.31 -0.75 9.30
CA PRO A 54 2.39 -1.06 10.72
C PRO A 54 1.08 -0.81 11.48
N THR A 55 0.13 -0.12 10.88
CA THR A 55 -1.10 0.29 11.55
C THR A 55 -2.28 -0.65 11.33
N GLY A 56 -2.27 -1.42 10.26
CA GLY A 56 -3.37 -2.30 9.88
C GLY A 56 -4.55 -1.59 9.22
N ALA A 57 -4.36 -0.35 8.76
CA ALA A 57 -5.43 0.45 8.17
C ALA A 57 -5.57 0.27 6.65
N TRP A 58 -4.54 -0.19 5.97
CA TRP A 58 -4.48 -0.21 4.50
C TRP A 58 -5.34 -1.29 3.85
N TRP A 59 -5.79 -2.30 4.60
CA TRP A 59 -6.73 -3.29 4.06
C TRP A 59 -8.01 -2.65 3.53
N GLY A 60 -8.33 -1.42 3.98
CA GLY A 60 -9.47 -0.65 3.50
C GLY A 60 -9.42 -0.32 2.00
N LEU A 61 -8.26 -0.45 1.35
CA LEU A 61 -8.15 -0.33 -0.11
C LEU A 61 -8.96 -1.41 -0.85
N LEU A 62 -9.29 -2.51 -0.18
CA LEU A 62 -10.15 -3.56 -0.74
C LEU A 62 -11.60 -3.13 -0.89
N ALA A 63 -12.02 -2.09 -0.18
CA ALA A 63 -13.38 -1.56 -0.25
C ALA A 63 -13.40 -0.26 -1.07
N SER A 64 -14.45 -0.10 -1.87
CA SER A 64 -14.68 1.18 -2.55
C SER A 64 -15.21 2.24 -1.59
N ALA A 65 -15.10 3.50 -1.98
CA ALA A 65 -15.58 4.61 -1.17
C ALA A 65 -17.11 4.57 -0.92
N ASN A 66 -17.87 3.98 -1.85
CA ASN A 66 -19.33 3.86 -1.71
C ASN A 66 -19.77 2.56 -1.02
N GLY A 67 -18.85 1.65 -0.69
CA GLY A 67 -19.15 0.37 -0.05
C GLY A 67 -19.94 -0.63 -0.89
N ARG A 68 -20.16 -0.35 -2.16
CA ARG A 68 -20.97 -1.20 -3.07
C ARG A 68 -20.13 -1.88 -4.13
N ASP A 69 -19.19 -1.14 -4.71
CA ASP A 69 -18.32 -1.66 -5.75
C ASP A 69 -17.08 -2.31 -5.14
N PRO A 70 -16.40 -3.22 -5.85
CA PRO A 70 -15.13 -3.74 -5.38
C PRO A 70 -14.10 -2.60 -5.31
N GLY A 71 -13.24 -2.63 -4.29
CA GLY A 71 -12.13 -1.72 -4.16
C GLY A 71 -10.98 -2.11 -5.08
N LEU A 72 -9.76 -1.77 -4.68
CA LEU A 72 -8.57 -2.10 -5.44
C LEU A 72 -8.22 -3.59 -5.33
N ARG A 73 -7.67 -4.14 -6.39
CA ARG A 73 -7.19 -5.53 -6.43
C ARG A 73 -5.80 -5.63 -5.81
N VAL A 74 -5.74 -5.51 -4.50
CA VAL A 74 -4.48 -5.66 -3.75
C VAL A 74 -4.50 -6.96 -2.95
N VAL A 75 -3.34 -7.55 -2.76
CA VAL A 75 -3.17 -8.71 -1.89
C VAL A 75 -2.68 -8.21 -0.53
N VAL A 76 -3.44 -8.50 0.51
CA VAL A 76 -3.07 -8.16 1.89
C VAL A 76 -2.42 -9.38 2.53
N ILE A 77 -1.18 -9.23 2.98
CA ILE A 77 -0.41 -10.28 3.65
C ILE A 77 -0.28 -9.88 5.11
N GLY A 78 -0.75 -10.74 6.00
CA GLY A 78 -0.72 -10.50 7.44
C GLY A 78 -1.90 -9.70 7.97
N GLY A 79 -1.86 -9.38 9.26
CA GLY A 79 -2.92 -8.66 9.94
C GLY A 79 -4.19 -9.46 10.14
N GLN A 80 -5.22 -8.82 10.70
CA GLN A 80 -6.52 -9.45 10.91
C GLN A 80 -7.30 -9.68 9.61
N HIS A 81 -7.04 -8.88 8.60
CA HIS A 81 -7.78 -8.89 7.33
C HIS A 81 -6.97 -9.43 6.16
N GLY A 82 -5.82 -10.05 6.45
CA GLY A 82 -4.93 -10.57 5.41
C GLY A 82 -5.53 -11.76 4.66
N HIS A 83 -5.31 -11.81 3.36
CA HIS A 83 -5.63 -12.97 2.54
C HIS A 83 -4.70 -14.15 2.86
N VAL A 84 -3.47 -13.85 3.26
CA VAL A 84 -2.43 -14.81 3.59
C VAL A 84 -1.82 -14.42 4.93
N PRO A 85 -1.62 -15.36 5.87
CA PRO A 85 -0.98 -15.04 7.13
C PRO A 85 0.50 -14.68 6.94
N LEU A 86 0.99 -13.78 7.79
CA LEU A 86 2.39 -13.39 7.83
C LEU A 86 3.03 -13.95 9.09
N GLU A 87 4.05 -14.80 8.92
CA GLU A 87 4.82 -15.35 10.02
C GLU A 87 6.05 -14.50 10.30
N ARG A 88 6.56 -14.53 11.54
CA ARG A 88 7.74 -13.76 11.96
C ARG A 88 8.96 -14.00 11.08
N THR A 89 9.13 -15.20 10.60
CA THR A 89 10.28 -15.60 9.77
C THR A 89 9.97 -15.54 8.27
N GLY A 90 8.82 -14.99 7.91
CA GLY A 90 8.31 -15.02 6.54
C GLY A 90 8.82 -13.92 5.62
N GLY A 91 9.66 -12.99 6.11
CA GLY A 91 10.08 -11.82 5.33
C GLY A 91 10.78 -12.17 4.03
N LYS A 92 11.69 -13.15 4.05
CA LYS A 92 12.38 -13.59 2.85
C LYS A 92 11.41 -14.15 1.81
N LEU A 93 10.48 -14.96 2.26
CA LEU A 93 9.48 -15.60 1.38
C LEU A 93 8.58 -14.56 0.74
N VAL A 94 8.15 -13.55 1.51
CA VAL A 94 7.34 -12.43 1.01
C VAL A 94 8.12 -11.61 0.00
N ALA A 95 9.38 -11.31 0.28
CA ALA A 95 10.23 -10.56 -0.64
C ALA A 95 10.41 -11.30 -1.97
N GLU A 96 10.64 -12.61 -1.92
CA GLU A 96 10.73 -13.45 -3.11
C GLU A 96 9.41 -13.43 -3.91
N LEU A 97 8.29 -13.56 -3.25
CA LEU A 97 6.97 -13.51 -3.88
C LEU A 97 6.76 -12.19 -4.63
N VAL A 98 7.03 -11.07 -3.98
CA VAL A 98 6.82 -9.73 -4.56
C VAL A 98 7.72 -9.51 -5.78
N VAL A 99 8.95 -9.99 -5.74
CA VAL A 99 9.90 -9.86 -6.86
C VAL A 99 9.52 -10.77 -8.02
N GLU A 100 9.16 -12.02 -7.74
CA GLU A 100 8.83 -13.00 -8.76
C GLU A 100 7.45 -12.81 -9.40
N THR A 101 6.52 -12.28 -8.61
CA THR A 101 5.15 -12.03 -9.05
C THR A 101 4.78 -10.57 -8.78
N PRO A 102 5.25 -9.63 -9.61
CA PRO A 102 4.94 -8.22 -9.42
C PRO A 102 3.42 -7.98 -9.42
N GLY A 103 2.96 -7.17 -8.49
CA GLY A 103 1.55 -6.88 -8.30
C GLY A 103 1.34 -5.79 -7.26
N PHE A 104 0.18 -5.77 -6.67
CA PHE A 104 -0.20 -4.75 -5.68
C PHE A 104 -0.33 -5.45 -4.32
N TYR A 105 0.55 -5.12 -3.40
CA TYR A 105 0.64 -5.79 -2.11
C TYR A 105 0.57 -4.80 -0.96
N VAL A 106 -0.17 -5.18 0.08
CA VAL A 106 -0.11 -4.55 1.40
C VAL A 106 0.45 -5.60 2.36
N ILE A 107 1.55 -5.28 3.02
CA ILE A 107 2.14 -6.15 4.04
C ILE A 107 1.78 -5.54 5.39
N ASP A 108 0.83 -6.18 6.07
CA ASP A 108 0.29 -5.73 7.34
C ASP A 108 1.01 -6.47 8.48
N PHE A 109 1.84 -5.76 9.21
CA PHE A 109 2.54 -6.29 10.38
C PHE A 109 2.07 -5.66 11.68
N SER A 110 0.83 -5.15 11.69
CA SER A 110 0.25 -4.51 12.88
C SER A 110 0.07 -5.45 14.08
N LEU A 111 0.01 -6.77 13.83
CA LEU A 111 -0.11 -7.77 14.89
C LEU A 111 1.23 -8.13 15.54
N PHE A 112 2.36 -7.65 15.00
CA PHE A 112 3.67 -7.90 15.57
C PHE A 112 4.01 -6.84 16.60
N GLU A 113 4.75 -7.25 17.64
CA GLU A 113 5.29 -6.30 18.61
C GLU A 113 6.37 -5.44 17.98
N SER A 114 6.57 -4.26 18.57
CA SER A 114 7.64 -3.36 18.16
C SER A 114 9.00 -4.09 18.24
N GLY A 115 9.76 -4.03 17.17
CA GLY A 115 11.03 -4.74 17.04
C GLY A 115 10.93 -6.11 16.36
N GLU A 116 9.77 -6.75 16.36
CA GLU A 116 9.55 -7.99 15.61
C GLU A 116 9.19 -7.72 14.15
N ALA A 117 8.48 -6.62 13.92
CA ALA A 117 8.02 -6.22 12.60
C ALA A 117 9.16 -5.79 11.67
N GLU A 118 10.28 -5.36 12.25
CA GLU A 118 11.43 -4.87 11.49
C GLU A 118 12.39 -5.98 11.04
N ARG A 119 12.18 -7.18 11.54
CA ARG A 119 12.98 -8.35 11.20
C ARG A 119 12.38 -9.11 10.05
#